data_7e6c3ba6f9f28ea512494f1cf8cdafc8
#
_entry.id   7e6c3ba6f9f28ea512494f1cf8cdafc8
#
_cell.length_a   1.000
_cell.length_b   1.000
_cell.length_c   1.000
_cell.angle_alpha   90.00
_cell.angle_beta   90.00
_cell.angle_gamma   90.00
#
_symmetry.space_group_name_H-M   'P 1'
#
loop_
_entity.id
_entity.type
_entity.pdbx_description
1 polymer ?
#
loop_
_entity_poly.entity_id
_entity_poly.type
_entity_poly.pdbx_seq_one_letter_code
_entity_poly.pdbx_strand_id
1 'polypeptide(L)'
;MSTATTTTDTPVFYEVDEHPHPEGHSTALGFWIYLMSDCLIFAVLFAVFAVLGGNYAAGPGPRDLFDLDLVALNTAMLLFSSITYGFAMLTMEKNRVPATLFWLVVTLAFGFAFLGIELYEFHHLIAEGATPQRSAFLSAFFILVGTHGLHVTFGSLWLITLMVQVVRHGLIPANKRRLMCLSMFWHFLDVIWIGVFTFVYLMGVLR
;
A
#
# COMPACT_ATOMS: atom_id res chain seq x y z
N MET A 1 73.01 12.29 22.13
CA MET A 1 72.00 11.21 22.47
C MET A 1 70.82 11.41 21.64
N SER A 2 70.73 10.67 20.54
CA SER A 2 69.64 10.73 19.59
C SER A 2 68.57 9.61 19.91
N THR A 3 67.41 10.01 20.34
CA THR A 3 66.31 9.09 20.61
C THR A 3 65.63 8.71 19.28
N ALA A 4 65.87 7.48 18.83
CA ALA A 4 65.16 6.91 17.70
C ALA A 4 63.70 6.60 18.12
N THR A 5 62.73 7.28 17.54
CA THR A 5 61.31 6.99 17.66
C THR A 5 60.99 5.80 16.74
N THR A 6 60.78 4.62 17.31
CA THR A 6 60.34 3.45 16.60
C THR A 6 58.84 3.65 16.29
N THR A 7 58.47 3.97 15.05
CA THR A 7 57.13 3.88 14.55
C THR A 7 56.81 2.40 14.31
N THR A 8 55.95 1.82 15.14
CA THR A 8 55.33 0.51 14.90
C THR A 8 54.39 0.63 13.75
N ASP A 9 54.85 0.21 12.56
CA ASP A 9 54.05 0.11 11.35
C ASP A 9 53.16 -1.12 11.52
N THR A 10 51.93 -0.90 11.99
CA THR A 10 50.90 -1.97 12.01
C THR A 10 50.43 -2.19 10.59
N PRO A 11 50.53 -3.41 10.03
CA PRO A 11 50.04 -3.67 8.67
C PRO A 11 48.53 -3.46 8.62
N VAL A 12 48.10 -2.43 7.89
CA VAL A 12 46.68 -2.21 7.57
C VAL A 12 46.31 -3.22 6.47
N PHE A 13 45.54 -4.25 6.79
CA PHE A 13 45.19 -5.32 5.88
C PHE A 13 44.16 -4.90 4.80
N TYR A 14 43.34 -3.87 5.05
CA TYR A 14 42.51 -3.19 4.03
C TYR A 14 42.17 -1.79 4.52
N GLU A 15 42.29 -0.82 3.65
CA GLU A 15 41.55 0.45 3.78
C GLU A 15 40.11 0.16 3.36
N VAL A 16 39.18 0.22 4.31
CA VAL A 16 37.76 0.32 3.98
C VAL A 16 37.56 1.75 3.53
N ASP A 17 37.53 1.95 2.21
CA ASP A 17 37.04 3.20 1.64
C ASP A 17 35.59 3.37 2.15
N GLU A 18 35.43 4.16 3.20
CA GLU A 18 34.14 4.67 3.63
C GLU A 18 33.62 5.67 2.57
N HIS A 19 33.25 5.13 1.39
CA HIS A 19 32.39 5.89 0.52
C HIS A 19 31.09 6.13 1.28
N PRO A 20 30.69 7.40 1.52
CA PRO A 20 29.42 7.69 2.16
C PRO A 20 28.34 7.08 1.28
N HIS A 21 27.87 5.89 1.65
CA HIS A 21 26.73 5.28 0.99
C HIS A 21 25.57 6.28 1.08
N PRO A 22 24.95 6.68 -0.02
CA PRO A 22 23.83 7.60 0.04
C PRO A 22 22.77 6.97 0.94
N GLU A 23 22.56 7.56 2.11
CA GLU A 23 21.76 7.05 3.24
C GLU A 23 20.29 6.68 2.89
N GLY A 24 19.87 6.85 1.64
CA GLY A 24 18.53 6.54 1.15
C GLY A 24 18.37 5.17 0.51
N HIS A 25 19.42 4.61 -0.10
CA HIS A 25 19.31 3.36 -0.88
C HIS A 25 19.01 2.12 -0.03
N SER A 26 19.64 1.98 1.14
CA SER A 26 19.41 0.84 2.03
C SER A 26 18.00 0.82 2.62
N THR A 27 17.44 2.00 2.95
CA THR A 27 16.07 2.11 3.47
C THR A 27 15.03 1.73 2.41
N ALA A 28 15.20 2.22 1.18
CA ALA A 28 14.28 1.89 0.09
C ALA A 28 14.33 0.39 -0.26
N LEU A 29 15.53 -0.21 -0.31
CA LEU A 29 15.70 -1.63 -0.56
C LEU A 29 15.07 -2.48 0.54
N GLY A 30 15.32 -2.14 1.82
CA GLY A 30 14.74 -2.86 2.95
C GLY A 30 13.20 -2.80 2.94
N PHE A 31 12.64 -1.63 2.61
CA PHE A 31 11.20 -1.47 2.48
C PHE A 31 10.63 -2.24 1.27
N TRP A 32 11.35 -2.30 0.17
CA TRP A 32 10.98 -3.11 -0.98
C TRP A 32 10.91 -4.60 -0.63
N ILE A 33 11.87 -5.13 0.13
CA ILE A 33 11.86 -6.54 0.60
C ILE A 33 10.62 -6.79 1.49
N TYR A 34 10.27 -5.84 2.35
CA TYR A 34 9.03 -5.89 3.15
C TYR A 34 7.79 -5.99 2.25
N LEU A 35 7.67 -5.15 1.21
CA LEU A 35 6.56 -5.21 0.27
C LEU A 35 6.49 -6.54 -0.49
N MET A 36 7.62 -7.16 -0.79
CA MET A 36 7.64 -8.49 -1.40
C MET A 36 7.09 -9.57 -0.47
N SER A 37 7.32 -9.48 0.85
CA SER A 37 6.68 -10.38 1.81
C SER A 37 5.16 -10.17 1.92
N ASP A 38 4.69 -8.92 1.86
CA ASP A 38 3.26 -8.61 1.78
C ASP A 38 2.63 -9.15 0.48
N CYS A 39 3.35 -9.07 -0.64
CA CYS A 39 2.92 -9.66 -1.91
C CYS A 39 2.65 -11.17 -1.78
N LEU A 40 3.45 -11.91 -1.01
CA LEU A 40 3.21 -13.34 -0.75
C LEU A 40 1.91 -13.59 0.02
N ILE A 41 1.56 -12.73 0.97
CA ILE A 41 0.29 -12.81 1.70
C ILE A 41 -0.88 -12.69 0.71
N PHE A 42 -0.87 -11.67 -0.13
CA PHE A 42 -1.91 -11.48 -1.14
C PHE A 42 -1.93 -12.61 -2.19
N ALA A 43 -0.77 -13.11 -2.61
CA ALA A 43 -0.70 -14.25 -3.53
C ALA A 43 -1.39 -15.50 -2.95
N VAL A 44 -1.20 -15.79 -1.65
CA VAL A 44 -1.90 -16.88 -0.96
C VAL A 44 -3.40 -16.61 -0.90
N LEU A 45 -3.84 -15.39 -0.59
CA LEU A 45 -5.25 -15.04 -0.55
C LEU A 45 -5.92 -15.16 -1.93
N PHE A 46 -5.26 -14.75 -3.01
CA PHE A 46 -5.73 -14.97 -4.38
C PHE A 46 -5.81 -16.46 -4.72
N ALA A 47 -4.82 -17.28 -4.31
CA ALA A 47 -4.85 -18.72 -4.52
C ALA A 47 -6.03 -19.37 -3.78
N VAL A 48 -6.27 -18.98 -2.52
CA VAL A 48 -7.44 -19.42 -1.74
C VAL A 48 -8.75 -19.02 -2.44
N PHE A 49 -8.84 -17.78 -2.92
CA PHE A 49 -10.02 -17.32 -3.67
C PHE A 49 -10.19 -18.10 -4.97
N ALA A 50 -9.13 -18.40 -5.70
CA ALA A 50 -9.20 -19.17 -6.94
C ALA A 50 -9.75 -20.59 -6.73
N VAL A 51 -9.43 -21.23 -5.59
CA VAL A 51 -9.91 -22.57 -5.24
C VAL A 51 -11.35 -22.55 -4.70
N LEU A 52 -11.68 -21.57 -3.85
CA LEU A 52 -12.97 -21.51 -3.14
C LEU A 52 -14.02 -20.69 -3.87
N GLY A 53 -13.63 -19.85 -4.81
CA GLY A 53 -14.50 -18.89 -5.51
C GLY A 53 -15.65 -19.48 -6.33
N GLY A 54 -15.65 -20.79 -6.59
CA GLY A 54 -16.75 -21.51 -7.24
C GLY A 54 -17.74 -22.20 -6.27
N ASN A 55 -17.51 -22.13 -4.96
CA ASN A 55 -18.29 -22.86 -3.96
C ASN A 55 -19.35 -21.95 -3.30
N TYR A 56 -20.50 -21.80 -3.94
CA TYR A 56 -21.58 -20.88 -3.50
C TYR A 56 -22.51 -21.47 -2.44
N ALA A 57 -22.49 -22.80 -2.19
CA ALA A 57 -23.35 -23.51 -1.23
C ALA A 57 -24.85 -23.17 -1.38
N ALA A 58 -25.36 -23.15 -2.62
CA ALA A 58 -26.72 -22.70 -2.99
C ALA A 58 -27.04 -21.24 -2.54
N GLY A 59 -26.02 -20.43 -2.26
CA GLY A 59 -26.13 -19.00 -1.99
C GLY A 59 -26.08 -18.15 -3.26
N PRO A 60 -26.22 -16.83 -3.12
CA PRO A 60 -26.14 -15.91 -4.25
C PRO A 60 -24.73 -15.93 -4.89
N GLY A 61 -24.71 -15.83 -6.21
CA GLY A 61 -23.47 -15.77 -6.98
C GLY A 61 -22.93 -14.33 -7.16
N PRO A 62 -21.74 -14.18 -7.77
CA PRO A 62 -21.14 -12.87 -7.99
C PRO A 62 -22.01 -11.93 -8.84
N ARG A 63 -22.79 -12.47 -9.78
CA ARG A 63 -23.70 -11.68 -10.65
C ARG A 63 -24.84 -11.02 -9.87
N ASP A 64 -25.29 -11.67 -8.79
CA ASP A 64 -26.41 -11.22 -7.99
C ASP A 64 -25.98 -10.23 -6.89
N LEU A 65 -24.69 -10.28 -6.52
CA LEU A 65 -24.15 -9.54 -5.39
C LEU A 65 -23.37 -8.28 -5.78
N PHE A 66 -22.71 -8.26 -6.94
CA PHE A 66 -21.77 -7.21 -7.28
C PHE A 66 -22.33 -6.21 -8.29
N ASP A 67 -22.38 -4.95 -7.90
CA ASP A 67 -22.63 -3.83 -8.79
C ASP A 67 -21.30 -3.35 -9.41
N LEU A 68 -21.07 -3.73 -10.68
CA LEU A 68 -19.84 -3.37 -11.40
C LEU A 68 -19.62 -1.87 -11.53
N ASP A 69 -20.69 -1.07 -11.61
CA ASP A 69 -20.59 0.39 -11.73
C ASP A 69 -20.05 0.98 -10.42
N LEU A 70 -20.54 0.48 -9.27
CA LEU A 70 -20.05 0.89 -7.96
C LEU A 70 -18.57 0.50 -7.77
N VAL A 71 -18.19 -0.72 -8.15
CA VAL A 71 -16.80 -1.20 -8.02
C VAL A 71 -15.87 -0.47 -8.98
N ALA A 72 -16.33 -0.15 -10.19
CA ALA A 72 -15.56 0.67 -11.14
C ALA A 72 -15.34 2.09 -10.60
N LEU A 73 -16.36 2.71 -9.98
CA LEU A 73 -16.22 3.99 -9.29
C LEU A 73 -15.20 3.90 -8.16
N ASN A 74 -15.30 2.85 -7.34
CA ASN A 74 -14.36 2.61 -6.24
C ASN A 74 -12.91 2.47 -6.73
N THR A 75 -12.71 1.72 -7.81
CA THR A 75 -11.42 1.58 -8.50
C THR A 75 -10.92 2.93 -9.01
N ALA A 76 -11.77 3.75 -9.61
CA ALA A 76 -11.40 5.08 -10.08
C ALA A 76 -10.94 5.98 -8.92
N MET A 77 -11.61 5.95 -7.76
CA MET A 77 -11.21 6.71 -6.57
C MET A 77 -9.80 6.33 -6.11
N LEU A 78 -9.47 5.04 -6.08
CA LEU A 78 -8.15 4.58 -5.68
C LEU A 78 -7.07 5.00 -6.70
N LEU A 79 -7.34 4.85 -8.02
CA LEU A 79 -6.42 5.29 -9.07
C LEU A 79 -6.18 6.81 -9.03
N PHE A 80 -7.21 7.61 -8.80
CA PHE A 80 -7.05 9.07 -8.62
C PHE A 80 -6.22 9.39 -7.37
N SER A 81 -6.37 8.64 -6.28
CA SER A 81 -5.53 8.80 -5.10
C SER A 81 -4.05 8.55 -5.41
N SER A 82 -3.76 7.54 -6.24
CA SER A 82 -2.41 7.22 -6.69
C SER A 82 -1.79 8.33 -7.53
N ILE A 83 -2.53 8.86 -8.50
CA ILE A 83 -2.08 9.99 -9.34
C ILE A 83 -1.78 11.22 -8.46
N THR A 84 -2.66 11.54 -7.53
CA THR A 84 -2.47 12.70 -6.63
C THR A 84 -1.30 12.50 -5.69
N TYR A 85 -1.02 11.25 -5.25
CA TYR A 85 0.20 10.95 -4.51
C TYR A 85 1.46 11.20 -5.36
N GLY A 86 1.44 10.83 -6.64
CA GLY A 86 2.51 11.14 -7.59
C GLY A 86 2.78 12.64 -7.67
N PHE A 87 1.74 13.49 -7.74
CA PHE A 87 1.90 14.95 -7.70
C PHE A 87 2.47 15.44 -6.36
N ALA A 88 2.10 14.82 -5.25
CA ALA A 88 2.69 15.13 -3.94
C ALA A 88 4.22 14.87 -3.95
N MET A 89 4.67 13.75 -4.54
CA MET A 89 6.09 13.43 -4.67
C MET A 89 6.84 14.44 -5.53
N LEU A 90 6.29 14.84 -6.68
CA LEU A 90 6.88 15.87 -7.56
C LEU A 90 7.03 17.23 -6.86
N THR A 91 6.04 17.63 -6.04
CA THR A 91 6.11 18.88 -5.28
C THR A 91 7.05 18.79 -4.10
N MET A 92 7.20 17.60 -3.50
CA MET A 92 8.17 17.31 -2.45
C MET A 92 9.62 17.44 -2.94
N GLU A 93 9.92 16.96 -4.16
CA GLU A 93 11.26 17.13 -4.78
C GLU A 93 11.62 18.62 -4.97
N LYS A 94 10.63 19.44 -5.31
CA LYS A 94 10.76 20.91 -5.43
C LYS A 94 10.79 21.63 -4.07
N ASN A 95 10.79 20.92 -2.94
CA ASN A 95 10.76 21.47 -1.57
C ASN A 95 9.58 22.43 -1.29
N ARG A 96 8.44 22.26 -1.98
CA ARG A 96 7.24 23.10 -1.79
C ARG A 96 6.31 22.47 -0.74
N VAL A 97 6.56 22.73 0.54
CA VAL A 97 5.78 22.18 1.67
C VAL A 97 4.26 22.35 1.50
N PRO A 98 3.70 23.58 1.22
CA PRO A 98 2.24 23.74 1.16
C PRO A 98 1.61 22.96 0.00
N ALA A 99 2.29 22.91 -1.16
CA ALA A 99 1.79 22.18 -2.31
C ALA A 99 1.84 20.65 -2.06
N THR A 100 2.89 20.15 -1.42
CA THR A 100 3.00 18.75 -1.02
C THR A 100 1.87 18.36 -0.07
N LEU A 101 1.63 19.17 0.97
CA LEU A 101 0.54 18.92 1.92
C LEU A 101 -0.83 18.95 1.25
N PHE A 102 -1.06 19.89 0.35
CA PHE A 102 -2.32 19.95 -0.41
C PHE A 102 -2.58 18.64 -1.17
N TRP A 103 -1.61 18.15 -1.92
CA TRP A 103 -1.76 16.91 -2.68
C TRP A 103 -1.90 15.68 -1.79
N LEU A 104 -1.21 15.63 -0.63
CA LEU A 104 -1.37 14.54 0.34
C LEU A 104 -2.79 14.54 0.96
N VAL A 105 -3.38 15.72 1.23
CA VAL A 105 -4.77 15.82 1.70
C VAL A 105 -5.74 15.32 0.64
N VAL A 106 -5.54 15.67 -0.63
CA VAL A 106 -6.37 15.19 -1.74
C VAL A 106 -6.26 13.67 -1.88
N THR A 107 -5.05 13.13 -1.80
CA THR A 107 -4.81 11.67 -1.79
C THR A 107 -5.57 10.98 -0.64
N LEU A 108 -5.48 11.54 0.56
CA LEU A 108 -6.17 11.00 1.73
C LEU A 108 -7.70 11.05 1.57
N ALA A 109 -8.24 12.13 0.98
CA ALA A 109 -9.67 12.25 0.72
C ALA A 109 -10.18 11.16 -0.23
N PHE A 110 -9.45 10.89 -1.32
CA PHE A 110 -9.77 9.79 -2.23
C PHE A 110 -9.60 8.41 -1.57
N GLY A 111 -8.56 8.21 -0.74
CA GLY A 111 -8.39 6.98 0.03
C GLY A 111 -9.53 6.71 1.01
N PHE A 112 -10.01 7.74 1.70
CA PHE A 112 -11.19 7.62 2.57
C PHE A 112 -12.50 7.44 1.79
N ALA A 113 -12.64 8.04 0.61
CA ALA A 113 -13.79 7.80 -0.26
C ALA A 113 -13.83 6.32 -0.68
N PHE A 114 -12.69 5.75 -1.08
CA PHE A 114 -12.54 4.33 -1.36
C PHE A 114 -12.97 3.46 -0.18
N LEU A 115 -12.40 3.68 1.01
CA LEU A 115 -12.75 2.92 2.22
C LEU A 115 -14.23 3.06 2.58
N GLY A 116 -14.80 4.25 2.41
CA GLY A 116 -16.23 4.49 2.67
C GLY A 116 -17.13 3.67 1.76
N ILE A 117 -16.82 3.60 0.46
CA ILE A 117 -17.57 2.79 -0.52
C ILE A 117 -17.41 1.30 -0.20
N GLU A 118 -16.20 0.83 0.11
CA GLU A 118 -15.92 -0.57 0.46
C GLU A 118 -16.68 -1.00 1.73
N LEU A 119 -16.68 -0.18 2.77
CA LEU A 119 -17.45 -0.45 3.98
C LEU A 119 -18.96 -0.43 3.75
N TYR A 120 -19.44 0.45 2.87
CA TYR A 120 -20.84 0.49 2.46
C TYR A 120 -21.22 -0.80 1.74
N GLU A 121 -20.40 -1.29 0.79
CA GLU A 121 -20.59 -2.55 0.08
C GLU A 121 -20.63 -3.72 1.06
N PHE A 122 -19.68 -3.81 1.99
CA PHE A 122 -19.68 -4.85 3.03
C PHE A 122 -20.93 -4.83 3.90
N HIS A 123 -21.36 -3.64 4.33
CA HIS A 123 -22.56 -3.49 5.13
C HIS A 123 -23.82 -3.94 4.33
N HIS A 124 -23.90 -3.58 3.06
CA HIS A 124 -25.00 -3.97 2.17
C HIS A 124 -25.06 -5.48 1.98
N LEU A 125 -23.94 -6.14 1.67
CA LEU A 125 -23.84 -7.58 1.53
C LEU A 125 -24.26 -8.32 2.81
N ILE A 126 -23.83 -7.85 3.97
CA ILE A 126 -24.21 -8.44 5.27
C ILE A 126 -25.70 -8.25 5.53
N ALA A 127 -26.29 -7.10 5.21
CA ALA A 127 -27.71 -6.83 5.37
C ALA A 127 -28.58 -7.73 4.46
N GLU A 128 -28.13 -8.11 3.28
CA GLU A 128 -28.75 -9.07 2.37
C GLU A 128 -28.56 -10.54 2.80
N GLY A 129 -27.85 -10.76 3.92
CA GLY A 129 -27.57 -12.11 4.43
C GLY A 129 -26.42 -12.82 3.71
N ALA A 130 -25.64 -12.13 2.88
CA ALA A 130 -24.41 -12.62 2.27
C ALA A 130 -23.23 -12.50 3.28
N THR A 131 -23.30 -13.27 4.36
CA THR A 131 -22.29 -13.25 5.42
C THR A 131 -21.11 -14.18 5.08
N PRO A 132 -19.90 -13.93 5.65
CA PRO A 132 -18.75 -14.79 5.43
C PRO A 132 -18.97 -16.27 5.75
N GLN A 133 -19.85 -16.57 6.73
CA GLN A 133 -20.13 -17.93 7.18
C GLN A 133 -21.08 -18.70 6.21
N ARG A 134 -21.74 -18.03 5.29
CA ARG A 134 -22.76 -18.63 4.43
C ARG A 134 -22.17 -19.51 3.32
N SER A 135 -21.02 -19.13 2.75
CA SER A 135 -20.37 -19.90 1.70
C SER A 135 -18.85 -19.73 1.72
N ALA A 136 -18.11 -20.70 1.15
CA ALA A 136 -16.67 -20.62 1.03
C ALA A 136 -16.24 -19.48 0.10
N PHE A 137 -17.01 -19.19 -0.95
CA PHE A 137 -16.85 -18.04 -1.83
C PHE A 137 -16.85 -16.73 -1.02
N LEU A 138 -17.90 -16.49 -0.21
CA LEU A 138 -18.03 -15.28 0.59
C LEU A 138 -16.92 -15.18 1.64
N SER A 139 -16.55 -16.29 2.29
CA SER A 139 -15.40 -16.30 3.23
C SER A 139 -14.11 -15.84 2.53
N ALA A 140 -13.79 -16.40 1.37
CA ALA A 140 -12.58 -16.03 0.62
C ALA A 140 -12.64 -14.59 0.11
N PHE A 141 -13.82 -14.11 -0.32
CA PHE A 141 -14.06 -12.74 -0.73
C PHE A 141 -13.80 -11.75 0.41
N PHE A 142 -14.49 -11.92 1.54
CA PHE A 142 -14.35 -11.00 2.68
C PHE A 142 -12.94 -10.97 3.25
N ILE A 143 -12.23 -12.11 3.26
CA ILE A 143 -10.84 -12.14 3.73
C ILE A 143 -9.93 -11.40 2.74
N LEU A 144 -10.04 -11.63 1.44
CA LEU A 144 -9.16 -11.00 0.45
C LEU A 144 -9.39 -9.48 0.38
N VAL A 145 -10.64 -9.05 0.19
CA VAL A 145 -11.00 -7.63 0.08
C VAL A 145 -10.82 -6.92 1.41
N GLY A 146 -11.23 -7.53 2.52
CA GLY A 146 -11.07 -6.96 3.86
C GLY A 146 -9.60 -6.82 4.27
N THR A 147 -8.72 -7.76 3.91
CA THR A 147 -7.27 -7.61 4.13
C THR A 147 -6.72 -6.43 3.35
N HIS A 148 -7.16 -6.24 2.09
CA HIS A 148 -6.77 -5.08 1.30
C HIS A 148 -7.25 -3.77 1.96
N GLY A 149 -8.51 -3.66 2.33
CA GLY A 149 -9.06 -2.48 3.02
C GLY A 149 -8.38 -2.18 4.35
N LEU A 150 -7.98 -3.21 5.09
CA LEU A 150 -7.18 -3.05 6.31
C LEU A 150 -5.81 -2.41 6.00
N HIS A 151 -5.13 -2.83 4.94
CA HIS A 151 -3.86 -2.24 4.49
C HIS A 151 -4.04 -0.78 4.06
N VAL A 152 -5.11 -0.45 3.32
CA VAL A 152 -5.43 0.94 2.95
C VAL A 152 -5.70 1.79 4.19
N THR A 153 -6.37 1.24 5.21
CA THR A 153 -6.61 1.92 6.49
C THR A 153 -5.29 2.22 7.20
N PHE A 154 -4.39 1.24 7.32
CA PHE A 154 -3.05 1.45 7.90
C PHE A 154 -2.24 2.48 7.11
N GLY A 155 -2.25 2.40 5.78
CA GLY A 155 -1.60 3.38 4.91
C GLY A 155 -2.14 4.80 5.13
N SER A 156 -3.46 4.95 5.28
CA SER A 156 -4.11 6.23 5.57
C SER A 156 -3.70 6.81 6.92
N LEU A 157 -3.64 5.98 7.98
CA LEU A 157 -3.16 6.39 9.30
C LEU A 157 -1.68 6.81 9.26
N TRP A 158 -0.87 6.07 8.52
CA TRP A 158 0.54 6.43 8.33
C TRP A 158 0.68 7.74 7.56
N LEU A 159 -0.13 7.95 6.50
CA LEU A 159 -0.17 9.20 5.75
C LEU A 159 -0.51 10.41 6.64
N ILE A 160 -1.53 10.29 7.50
CA ILE A 160 -1.91 11.33 8.47
C ILE A 160 -0.73 11.64 9.39
N THR A 161 -0.07 10.61 9.93
CA THR A 161 1.08 10.76 10.81
C THR A 161 2.22 11.52 10.12
N LEU A 162 2.53 11.18 8.86
CA LEU A 162 3.56 11.87 8.08
C LEU A 162 3.17 13.30 7.74
N MET A 163 1.90 13.57 7.43
CA MET A 163 1.42 14.94 7.22
C MET A 163 1.63 15.80 8.46
N VAL A 164 1.31 15.30 9.65
CA VAL A 164 1.58 16.01 10.92
C VAL A 164 3.09 16.25 11.12
N GLN A 165 3.94 15.28 10.77
CA GLN A 165 5.40 15.44 10.85
C GLN A 165 5.92 16.49 9.87
N VAL A 166 5.39 16.52 8.63
CA VAL A 166 5.74 17.52 7.62
C VAL A 166 5.30 18.91 8.05
N VAL A 167 4.13 19.05 8.66
CA VAL A 167 3.66 20.35 9.20
C VAL A 167 4.58 20.85 10.32
N ARG A 168 5.03 19.96 11.21
CA ARG A 168 5.86 20.34 12.38
C ARG A 168 7.33 20.57 12.05
N HIS A 169 7.91 19.77 11.18
CA HIS A 169 9.37 19.72 10.94
C HIS A 169 9.76 20.05 9.49
N GLY A 170 8.78 20.27 8.61
CA GLY A 170 9.02 20.49 7.17
C GLY A 170 9.50 19.26 6.42
N LEU A 171 9.99 19.47 5.19
CA LEU A 171 10.50 18.42 4.29
C LEU A 171 11.98 18.12 4.55
N ILE A 172 12.30 17.70 5.79
CA ILE A 172 13.65 17.21 6.13
C ILE A 172 13.94 15.88 5.41
N PRO A 173 15.22 15.50 5.18
CA PRO A 173 15.58 14.26 4.48
C PRO A 173 14.91 13.01 5.05
N ALA A 174 14.73 12.94 6.37
CA ALA A 174 14.05 11.83 7.03
C ALA A 174 12.56 11.75 6.63
N ASN A 175 11.85 12.88 6.59
CA ASN A 175 10.44 12.91 6.19
C ASN A 175 10.27 12.58 4.70
N LYS A 176 11.17 13.03 3.84
CA LYS A 176 11.17 12.67 2.42
C LYS A 176 11.34 11.16 2.21
N ARG A 177 12.28 10.53 2.91
CA ARG A 177 12.46 9.06 2.85
C ARG A 177 11.20 8.32 3.29
N ARG A 178 10.56 8.74 4.38
CA ARG A 178 9.31 8.13 4.86
C ARG A 178 8.16 8.29 3.88
N LEU A 179 8.00 9.47 3.28
CA LEU A 179 6.99 9.71 2.24
C LEU A 179 7.26 8.85 1.00
N MET A 180 8.52 8.64 0.62
CA MET A 180 8.89 7.76 -0.48
C MET A 180 8.54 6.29 -0.17
N CYS A 181 8.82 5.80 1.04
CA CYS A 181 8.41 4.46 1.45
C CYS A 181 6.88 4.30 1.42
N LEU A 182 6.15 5.29 1.95
CA LEU A 182 4.68 5.26 1.90
C LEU A 182 4.14 5.35 0.48
N SER A 183 4.81 6.09 -0.44
CA SER A 183 4.46 6.10 -1.86
C SER A 183 4.56 4.70 -2.48
N MET A 184 5.65 3.98 -2.22
CA MET A 184 5.82 2.59 -2.70
C MET A 184 4.72 1.67 -2.15
N PHE A 185 4.38 1.81 -0.86
CA PHE A 185 3.29 1.05 -0.23
C PHE A 185 1.93 1.36 -0.88
N TRP A 186 1.63 2.65 -1.11
CA TRP A 186 0.36 3.08 -1.71
C TRP A 186 0.17 2.53 -3.11
N HIS A 187 1.18 2.68 -3.98
CA HIS A 187 1.14 2.14 -5.33
C HIS A 187 1.11 0.60 -5.37
N PHE A 188 1.76 -0.06 -4.42
CA PHE A 188 1.65 -1.50 -4.26
C PHE A 188 0.19 -1.93 -3.98
N LEU A 189 -0.52 -1.22 -3.10
CA LEU A 189 -1.93 -1.50 -2.82
C LEU A 189 -2.82 -1.30 -4.06
N ASP A 190 -2.55 -0.29 -4.89
CA ASP A 190 -3.26 -0.09 -6.16
C ASP A 190 -3.11 -1.30 -7.10
N VAL A 191 -1.90 -1.84 -7.21
CA VAL A 191 -1.64 -3.04 -8.04
C VAL A 191 -2.42 -4.25 -7.53
N ILE A 192 -2.44 -4.45 -6.20
CA ILE A 192 -3.24 -5.52 -5.58
C ILE A 192 -4.73 -5.30 -5.86
N TRP A 193 -5.22 -4.05 -5.76
CA TRP A 193 -6.63 -3.75 -6.03
C TRP A 193 -7.03 -4.03 -7.49
N ILE A 194 -6.18 -3.70 -8.47
CA ILE A 194 -6.43 -4.05 -9.87
C ILE A 194 -6.57 -5.58 -10.01
N GLY A 195 -5.75 -6.36 -9.30
CA GLY A 195 -5.91 -7.80 -9.22
C GLY A 195 -7.26 -8.22 -8.61
N VAL A 196 -7.67 -7.64 -7.49
CA VAL A 196 -8.97 -7.89 -6.87
C VAL A 196 -10.11 -7.54 -7.82
N PHE A 197 -10.10 -6.35 -8.40
CA PHE A 197 -11.09 -5.92 -9.38
C PHE A 197 -11.23 -6.92 -10.54
N THR A 198 -10.11 -7.35 -11.10
CA THR A 198 -10.10 -8.23 -12.28
C THR A 198 -10.53 -9.65 -11.92
N PHE A 199 -9.93 -10.28 -10.91
CA PHE A 199 -10.14 -11.70 -10.62
C PHE A 199 -11.41 -11.97 -9.80
N VAL A 200 -11.78 -11.05 -8.90
CA VAL A 200 -12.92 -11.25 -8.03
C VAL A 200 -14.20 -10.70 -8.65
N TYR A 201 -14.21 -9.43 -9.02
CA TYR A 201 -15.40 -8.77 -9.52
C TYR A 201 -15.63 -9.07 -11.01
N LEU A 202 -14.69 -8.67 -11.88
CA LEU A 202 -14.91 -8.74 -13.32
C LEU A 202 -15.05 -10.20 -13.81
N MET A 203 -14.11 -11.07 -13.46
CA MET A 203 -14.18 -12.48 -13.84
C MET A 203 -15.30 -13.23 -13.11
N GLY A 204 -15.65 -12.83 -11.90
CA GLY A 204 -16.77 -13.38 -11.15
C GLY A 204 -18.12 -13.12 -11.82
N VAL A 205 -18.33 -11.92 -12.34
CA VAL A 205 -19.59 -11.54 -13.02
C VAL A 205 -19.66 -12.07 -14.46
N LEU A 206 -18.52 -12.22 -15.15
CA LEU A 206 -18.50 -12.73 -16.54
C LEU A 206 -18.65 -14.25 -16.65
N ARG A 207 -18.39 -15.02 -15.61
CA ARG A 207 -18.61 -16.48 -15.55
C ARG A 207 -20.04 -16.81 -15.18
#